data_cc750ca10e1460eacbc9a3bec0fc3b4d
#
_entry.id   cc750ca10e1460eacbc9a3bec0fc3b4d
#
_cell.length_a   1.000
_cell.length_b   1.000
_cell.length_c   1.000
_cell.angle_alpha   90.00
_cell.angle_beta   90.00
_cell.angle_gamma   90.00
#
_symmetry.space_group_name_H-M   'P 1'
#
loop_
_entity.id
_entity.type
_entity.pdbx_description
1 polymer ?
#
loop_
_entity_poly.entity_id
_entity_poly.type
_entity_poly.pdbx_seq_one_letter_code
_entity_poly.pdbx_strand_id
1 'polypeptide(L)'
;MKISVKFNLILTLINSAGLLLTKAPLLSSRYFLVAVPVINVVLMTVFHSVLKKLLTTTRKKNSMESLVGVVTTGEDAGAMVRELQRDWSKRLTGIALLEIPEEQIGGQIEGVDIKANYDTFMDWLRQAALDEVYVDIPMDSGDSFVPYLKEMESMGLTVHFRLPLLDLSL
;
A
#
# COMPACT_ATOMS: atom_id res chain seq x y z
N MET A 1 -17.78 11.25 5.67
CA MET A 1 -19.17 11.72 5.75
C MET A 1 -19.33 13.11 6.40
N LYS A 2 -18.78 13.40 7.59
CA LYS A 2 -18.92 14.72 8.25
C LYS A 2 -18.37 15.92 7.44
N ILE A 3 -17.27 15.75 6.71
CA ILE A 3 -16.63 16.80 5.91
C ILE A 3 -17.48 17.16 4.69
N SER A 4 -18.04 16.18 3.99
CA SER A 4 -18.89 16.39 2.82
C SER A 4 -20.18 17.14 3.17
N VAL A 5 -20.76 16.87 4.34
CA VAL A 5 -21.96 17.57 4.80
C VAL A 5 -21.65 19.03 5.10
N LYS A 6 -20.54 19.33 5.79
CA LYS A 6 -20.12 20.73 6.07
C LYS A 6 -19.86 21.50 4.76
N PHE A 7 -19.17 20.89 3.79
CA PHE A 7 -18.89 21.52 2.51
C PHE A 7 -20.18 21.84 1.74
N ASN A 8 -21.13 20.89 1.67
CA ASN A 8 -22.42 21.12 1.04
C ASN A 8 -23.25 22.23 1.71
N LEU A 9 -23.18 22.32 3.02
CA LEU A 9 -23.88 23.36 3.77
C LEU A 9 -23.33 24.75 3.46
N ILE A 10 -22.01 24.90 3.39
CA ILE A 10 -21.34 26.14 3.02
C ILE A 10 -21.67 26.51 1.57
N LEU A 11 -21.60 25.57 0.64
CA LEU A 11 -21.88 25.76 -0.77
C LEU A 11 -23.34 26.21 -0.98
N THR A 12 -24.29 25.63 -0.25
CA THR A 12 -25.71 25.99 -0.28
C THR A 12 -25.93 27.40 0.25
N LEU A 13 -25.22 27.79 1.33
CA LEU A 13 -25.28 29.14 1.89
C LEU A 13 -24.76 30.20 0.89
N ILE A 14 -23.63 29.92 0.24
CA ILE A 14 -23.05 30.83 -0.78
C ILE A 14 -23.99 30.98 -1.97
N ASN A 15 -24.54 29.85 -2.48
CA ASN A 15 -25.52 29.91 -3.58
C ASN A 15 -26.79 30.69 -3.20
N SER A 16 -27.32 30.45 -2.01
CA SER A 16 -28.52 31.20 -1.53
C SER A 16 -28.24 32.69 -1.40
N ALA A 17 -27.08 33.08 -0.89
CA ALA A 17 -26.66 34.47 -0.81
C ALA A 17 -26.50 35.11 -2.21
N GLY A 18 -25.88 34.37 -3.16
CA GLY A 18 -25.76 34.83 -4.55
C GLY A 18 -27.10 35.03 -5.25
N LEU A 19 -28.07 34.16 -5.02
CA LEU A 19 -29.43 34.28 -5.56
C LEU A 19 -30.19 35.46 -4.99
N LEU A 20 -29.99 35.76 -3.70
CA LEU A 20 -30.59 36.95 -3.05
C LEU A 20 -30.02 38.25 -3.62
N LEU A 21 -28.72 38.30 -3.94
CA LEU A 21 -28.04 39.48 -4.48
C LEU A 21 -28.39 39.75 -5.94
N THR A 22 -28.64 38.74 -6.74
CA THR A 22 -28.90 38.87 -8.19
C THR A 22 -30.33 39.31 -8.54
N LYS A 23 -31.28 39.33 -7.56
CA LYS A 23 -32.68 39.68 -7.75
C LYS A 23 -33.35 39.04 -8.99
N ALA A 24 -32.90 37.84 -9.38
CA ALA A 24 -33.40 37.16 -10.55
C ALA A 24 -34.81 36.59 -10.29
N PRO A 25 -35.87 37.05 -10.96
CA PRO A 25 -37.26 36.68 -10.62
C PRO A 25 -37.58 35.21 -10.88
N LEU A 26 -36.89 34.58 -11.83
CA LEU A 26 -37.07 33.15 -12.15
C LEU A 26 -36.46 32.20 -11.12
N LEU A 27 -35.44 32.63 -10.37
CA LEU A 27 -34.74 31.84 -9.37
C LEU A 27 -35.29 32.08 -7.96
N SER A 28 -36.21 33.01 -7.78
CA SER A 28 -36.83 33.38 -6.50
C SER A 28 -37.97 32.44 -6.06
N SER A 29 -38.23 31.40 -6.85
CA SER A 29 -39.22 30.39 -6.45
C SER A 29 -38.73 29.64 -5.21
N ARG A 30 -39.55 29.59 -4.15
CA ARG A 30 -39.27 28.86 -2.91
C ARG A 30 -38.94 27.40 -3.16
N TYR A 31 -39.50 26.82 -4.21
CA TYR A 31 -39.24 25.43 -4.64
C TYR A 31 -37.80 25.23 -5.16
N PHE A 32 -37.26 26.26 -5.86
CA PHE A 32 -35.90 26.16 -6.39
C PHE A 32 -34.86 26.24 -5.29
N LEU A 33 -35.08 27.06 -4.25
CA LEU A 33 -34.20 27.15 -3.09
C LEU A 33 -34.10 25.86 -2.29
N VAL A 34 -35.16 25.04 -2.30
CA VAL A 34 -35.17 23.74 -1.61
C VAL A 34 -34.68 22.62 -2.55
N ALA A 35 -35.07 22.63 -3.83
CA ALA A 35 -34.73 21.58 -4.78
C ALA A 35 -33.25 21.51 -5.08
N VAL A 36 -32.56 22.66 -5.24
CA VAL A 36 -31.13 22.71 -5.58
C VAL A 36 -30.25 22.02 -4.52
N PRO A 37 -30.36 22.30 -3.21
CA PRO A 37 -29.62 21.61 -2.17
C PRO A 37 -29.90 20.11 -2.12
N VAL A 38 -31.16 19.72 -2.28
CA VAL A 38 -31.54 18.31 -2.25
C VAL A 38 -30.90 17.55 -3.41
N ILE A 39 -31.04 18.10 -4.64
CA ILE A 39 -30.41 17.50 -5.82
C ILE A 39 -28.89 17.44 -5.66
N ASN A 40 -28.27 18.48 -5.13
CA ASN A 40 -26.82 18.51 -4.92
C ASN A 40 -26.35 17.44 -3.93
N VAL A 41 -27.06 17.25 -2.83
CA VAL A 41 -26.74 16.19 -1.84
C VAL A 41 -26.85 14.80 -2.49
N VAL A 42 -27.91 14.54 -3.26
CA VAL A 42 -28.10 13.28 -3.97
C VAL A 42 -26.97 13.05 -4.99
N LEU A 43 -26.69 14.06 -5.83
CA LEU A 43 -25.63 13.99 -6.84
C LEU A 43 -24.25 13.75 -6.22
N MET A 44 -23.92 14.46 -5.15
CA MET A 44 -22.65 14.28 -4.44
C MET A 44 -22.53 12.90 -3.79
N THR A 45 -23.62 12.38 -3.25
CA THR A 45 -23.62 11.04 -2.64
C THR A 45 -23.41 9.96 -3.70
N VAL A 46 -24.10 10.07 -4.83
CA VAL A 46 -23.95 9.17 -5.99
C VAL A 46 -22.53 9.27 -6.54
N PHE A 47 -22.05 10.49 -6.80
CA PHE A 47 -20.72 10.73 -7.33
C PHE A 47 -19.62 10.19 -6.43
N HIS A 48 -19.73 10.41 -5.11
CA HIS A 48 -18.77 9.88 -4.13
C HIS A 48 -18.77 8.35 -4.10
N SER A 49 -19.94 7.74 -4.18
CA SER A 49 -20.07 6.26 -4.22
C SER A 49 -19.48 5.67 -5.50
N VAL A 50 -19.77 6.29 -6.65
CA VAL A 50 -19.22 5.89 -7.96
C VAL A 50 -17.71 6.10 -7.98
N LEU A 51 -17.23 7.27 -7.53
CA LEU A 51 -15.79 7.56 -7.49
C LEU A 51 -15.04 6.59 -6.57
N LYS A 52 -15.60 6.28 -5.40
CA LYS A 52 -15.01 5.29 -4.49
C LYS A 52 -14.94 3.92 -5.15
N LYS A 53 -16.00 3.49 -5.84
CA LYS A 53 -16.03 2.21 -6.55
C LYS A 53 -15.04 2.20 -7.73
N LEU A 54 -14.97 3.28 -8.51
CA LEU A 54 -14.01 3.43 -9.61
C LEU A 54 -12.57 3.42 -9.11
N LEU A 55 -12.25 4.19 -8.07
CA LEU A 55 -10.91 4.24 -7.49
C LEU A 55 -10.49 2.91 -6.89
N THR A 56 -11.39 2.20 -6.19
CA THR A 56 -11.08 0.86 -5.67
C THR A 56 -10.92 -0.16 -6.79
N THR A 57 -11.71 -0.08 -7.86
CA THR A 57 -11.58 -0.99 -9.00
C THR A 57 -10.34 -0.67 -9.83
N THR A 58 -10.03 0.62 -10.04
CA THR A 58 -8.84 1.05 -10.79
C THR A 58 -7.56 0.82 -9.99
N ARG A 59 -7.59 1.02 -8.67
CA ARG A 59 -6.48 0.64 -7.79
C ARG A 59 -6.25 -0.87 -7.81
N LYS A 60 -7.30 -1.68 -7.85
CA LYS A 60 -7.18 -3.14 -7.91
C LYS A 60 -6.71 -3.63 -9.30
N LYS A 61 -6.93 -2.86 -10.37
CA LYS A 61 -6.54 -3.22 -11.74
C LYS A 61 -5.22 -2.58 -12.19
N ASN A 62 -4.86 -1.42 -11.63
CA ASN A 62 -3.60 -0.72 -11.83
C ASN A 62 -2.86 -0.57 -10.49
N SER A 63 -2.99 -1.53 -9.57
CA SER A 63 -2.19 -1.47 -8.39
C SER A 63 -0.73 -1.51 -8.85
N MET A 64 -0.02 -0.44 -8.56
CA MET A 64 1.40 -0.53 -8.33
C MET A 64 1.56 -1.51 -7.16
N GLU A 65 1.45 -2.81 -7.46
CA GLU A 65 1.85 -3.84 -6.54
C GLU A 65 3.34 -3.64 -6.40
N SER A 66 3.79 -3.23 -5.23
CA SER A 66 5.22 -3.18 -4.94
C SER A 66 5.78 -4.59 -5.11
N LEU A 67 6.76 -4.73 -5.96
CA LEU A 67 7.48 -5.98 -6.14
C LEU A 67 8.40 -6.19 -4.95
N VAL A 68 8.10 -7.20 -4.16
CA VAL A 68 8.74 -7.46 -2.87
C VAL A 68 9.63 -8.69 -2.93
N GLY A 69 10.87 -8.53 -2.47
CA GLY A 69 11.77 -9.62 -2.17
C GLY A 69 11.84 -9.87 -0.65
N VAL A 70 12.06 -11.10 -0.26
CA VAL A 70 12.27 -11.50 1.14
C VAL A 70 13.68 -12.05 1.29
N VAL A 71 14.42 -11.57 2.29
CA VAL A 71 15.74 -12.08 2.68
C VAL A 71 15.65 -12.51 4.13
N THR A 72 15.78 -13.81 4.40
CA THR A 72 15.56 -14.37 5.74
C THR A 72 16.37 -15.62 5.98
N THR A 73 16.47 -16.03 7.22
CA THR A 73 16.89 -17.38 7.61
C THR A 73 15.71 -18.36 7.55
N GLY A 74 15.96 -19.66 7.53
CA GLY A 74 14.93 -20.67 7.24
C GLY A 74 13.75 -20.74 8.21
N GLU A 75 13.96 -20.41 9.49
CA GLU A 75 12.98 -20.69 10.55
C GLU A 75 11.70 -19.84 10.41
N ASP A 76 11.82 -18.56 10.10
CA ASP A 76 10.67 -17.62 10.05
C ASP A 76 10.12 -17.34 8.64
N ALA A 77 10.77 -17.91 7.61
CA ALA A 77 10.43 -17.65 6.22
C ALA A 77 8.94 -17.86 5.89
N GLY A 78 8.36 -18.96 6.34
CA GLY A 78 6.95 -19.26 6.08
C GLY A 78 5.97 -18.31 6.78
N ALA A 79 6.29 -17.86 7.99
CA ALA A 79 5.46 -16.90 8.72
C ALA A 79 5.47 -15.54 8.02
N MET A 80 6.64 -15.08 7.62
CA MET A 80 6.84 -13.81 6.93
C MET A 80 6.16 -13.78 5.56
N VAL A 81 6.28 -14.85 4.78
CA VAL A 81 5.61 -14.98 3.49
C VAL A 81 4.09 -14.90 3.64
N ARG A 82 3.50 -15.64 4.60
CA ARG A 82 2.06 -15.57 4.87
C ARG A 82 1.59 -14.18 5.30
N GLU A 83 2.39 -13.47 6.08
CA GLU A 83 2.08 -12.11 6.51
C GLU A 83 2.07 -11.16 5.31
N LEU A 84 3.09 -11.19 4.48
CA LEU A 84 3.21 -10.33 3.30
C LEU A 84 2.16 -10.66 2.22
N GLN A 85 1.78 -11.93 2.06
CA GLN A 85 0.72 -12.34 1.14
C GLN A 85 -0.68 -11.82 1.52
N ARG A 86 -0.91 -11.49 2.80
CA ARG A 86 -2.16 -10.86 3.25
C ARG A 86 -2.31 -9.42 2.79
N ASP A 87 -1.19 -8.78 2.48
CA ASP A 87 -1.19 -7.41 1.98
C ASP A 87 -1.32 -7.40 0.45
N TRP A 88 -2.52 -7.10 -0.02
CA TRP A 88 -2.87 -7.05 -1.44
C TRP A 88 -2.09 -6.00 -2.25
N SER A 89 -1.39 -5.08 -1.59
CA SER A 89 -0.55 -4.05 -2.23
C SER A 89 0.85 -4.56 -2.58
N LYS A 90 1.20 -5.79 -2.14
CA LYS A 90 2.52 -6.39 -2.27
C LYS A 90 2.46 -7.65 -3.12
N ARG A 91 3.39 -7.76 -4.04
CA ARG A 91 3.59 -8.95 -4.86
C ARG A 91 4.95 -9.55 -4.55
N LEU A 92 4.93 -10.71 -3.92
CA LEU A 92 6.16 -11.46 -3.64
C LEU A 92 6.75 -12.00 -4.94
N THR A 93 7.99 -11.63 -5.22
CA THR A 93 8.74 -12.04 -6.41
C THR A 93 9.62 -13.25 -6.14
N GLY A 94 10.11 -13.40 -4.91
CA GLY A 94 10.96 -14.50 -4.50
C GLY A 94 11.51 -14.32 -3.09
N ILE A 95 12.19 -15.37 -2.64
CA ILE A 95 12.80 -15.47 -1.32
C ILE A 95 14.28 -15.77 -1.49
N ALA A 96 15.13 -15.06 -0.76
CA ALA A 96 16.51 -15.45 -0.50
C ALA A 96 16.58 -16.07 0.89
N LEU A 97 16.92 -17.33 0.95
CA LEU A 97 17.18 -18.05 2.20
C LEU A 97 18.69 -18.14 2.45
N LEU A 98 19.15 -17.46 3.50
CA LEU A 98 20.59 -17.31 3.74
C LEU A 98 21.29 -18.59 4.20
N GLU A 99 20.55 -19.53 4.81
CA GLU A 99 21.13 -20.70 5.46
C GLU A 99 20.99 -22.00 4.63
N ILE A 100 20.57 -21.89 3.38
CA ILE A 100 20.39 -23.09 2.56
C ILE A 100 21.56 -23.35 1.62
N PRO A 101 21.87 -24.62 1.33
CA PRO A 101 22.82 -24.99 0.29
C PRO A 101 22.24 -24.67 -1.11
N GLU A 102 23.12 -24.51 -2.08
CA GLU A 102 22.76 -24.15 -3.46
C GLU A 102 21.76 -25.14 -4.10
N GLU A 103 21.82 -26.40 -3.71
CA GLU A 103 20.93 -27.46 -4.22
C GLU A 103 19.45 -27.26 -3.88
N GLN A 104 19.13 -26.45 -2.89
CA GLN A 104 17.76 -26.15 -2.48
C GLN A 104 17.19 -24.87 -3.13
N ILE A 105 17.98 -24.17 -3.92
CA ILE A 105 17.50 -23.05 -4.74
C ILE A 105 16.53 -23.61 -5.78
N GLY A 106 15.40 -22.93 -5.98
CA GLY A 106 14.30 -23.40 -6.83
C GLY A 106 13.19 -24.14 -6.08
N GLY A 107 13.38 -24.41 -4.78
CA GLY A 107 12.30 -24.86 -3.90
C GLY A 107 11.25 -23.77 -3.71
N GLN A 108 10.15 -24.09 -3.01
CA GLN A 108 9.07 -23.14 -2.72
C GLN A 108 8.71 -23.14 -1.25
N ILE A 109 8.42 -21.94 -0.73
CA ILE A 109 7.84 -21.75 0.60
C ILE A 109 6.53 -21.01 0.44
N GLU A 110 5.43 -21.59 0.92
CA GLU A 110 4.07 -21.01 0.80
C GLU A 110 3.73 -20.57 -0.64
N GLY A 111 4.22 -21.31 -1.64
CA GLY A 111 4.00 -21.04 -3.05
C GLY A 111 4.87 -19.94 -3.66
N VAL A 112 5.86 -19.42 -2.92
CA VAL A 112 6.86 -18.46 -3.41
C VAL A 112 8.19 -19.16 -3.63
N ASP A 113 8.81 -18.93 -4.79
CA ASP A 113 10.07 -19.58 -5.16
C ASP A 113 11.24 -19.06 -4.33
N ILE A 114 12.12 -19.98 -3.91
CA ILE A 114 13.43 -19.66 -3.37
C ILE A 114 14.36 -19.36 -4.53
N LYS A 115 14.85 -18.13 -4.63
CA LYS A 115 15.64 -17.63 -5.75
C LYS A 115 17.14 -17.57 -5.48
N ALA A 116 17.53 -17.48 -4.21
CA ALA A 116 18.91 -17.26 -3.84
C ALA A 116 19.23 -17.78 -2.43
N ASN A 117 20.51 -18.03 -2.18
CA ASN A 117 21.10 -18.27 -0.88
C ASN A 117 22.03 -17.13 -0.47
N TYR A 118 22.83 -17.29 0.58
CA TYR A 118 23.75 -16.26 1.08
C TYR A 118 24.74 -15.77 0.00
N ASP A 119 25.25 -16.66 -0.83
CA ASP A 119 26.27 -16.29 -1.83
C ASP A 119 25.70 -15.58 -3.05
N THR A 120 24.42 -15.82 -3.35
CA THR A 120 23.78 -15.37 -4.60
C THR A 120 22.68 -14.31 -4.40
N PHE A 121 22.29 -13.99 -3.15
CA PHE A 121 21.14 -13.13 -2.89
C PHE A 121 21.34 -11.69 -3.43
N MET A 122 22.55 -11.15 -3.33
CA MET A 122 22.81 -9.80 -3.84
C MET A 122 22.72 -9.75 -5.36
N ASP A 123 23.21 -10.78 -6.05
CA ASP A 123 23.12 -10.86 -7.51
C ASP A 123 21.66 -11.03 -7.95
N TRP A 124 20.88 -11.81 -7.22
CA TRP A 124 19.45 -11.90 -7.45
C TRP A 124 18.75 -10.54 -7.23
N LEU A 125 19.04 -9.83 -6.14
CA LEU A 125 18.45 -8.51 -5.87
C LEU A 125 18.78 -7.49 -6.96
N ARG A 126 20.00 -7.51 -7.52
CA ARG A 126 20.41 -6.64 -8.64
C ARG A 126 19.68 -6.95 -9.94
N GLN A 127 19.35 -8.20 -10.18
CA GLN A 127 18.68 -8.64 -11.41
C GLN A 127 17.15 -8.57 -11.31
N ALA A 128 16.62 -8.71 -10.11
CA ALA A 128 15.21 -8.64 -9.87
C ALA A 128 14.75 -7.17 -9.84
N ALA A 129 13.73 -6.83 -10.60
CA ALA A 129 13.12 -5.50 -10.56
C ALA A 129 12.25 -5.41 -9.30
N LEU A 130 12.87 -5.20 -8.15
CA LEU A 130 12.19 -5.08 -6.85
C LEU A 130 12.04 -3.61 -6.47
N ASP A 131 10.96 -3.32 -5.74
CA ASP A 131 10.71 -2.01 -5.13
C ASP A 131 11.07 -2.02 -3.63
N GLU A 132 10.77 -3.14 -2.98
CA GLU A 132 10.94 -3.30 -1.54
C GLU A 132 11.62 -4.64 -1.22
N VAL A 133 12.43 -4.65 -0.16
CA VAL A 133 13.04 -5.87 0.38
C VAL A 133 12.76 -5.95 1.88
N TYR A 134 12.22 -7.08 2.29
CA TYR A 134 11.99 -7.39 3.70
C TYR A 134 13.11 -8.29 4.20
N VAL A 135 13.82 -7.81 5.21
CA VAL A 135 14.97 -8.49 5.79
C VAL A 135 14.63 -8.93 7.21
N ASP A 136 14.73 -10.24 7.44
CA ASP A 136 14.53 -10.88 8.74
C ASP A 136 15.70 -11.81 9.03
N ILE A 137 16.69 -11.26 9.72
CA ILE A 137 17.92 -11.96 10.12
C ILE A 137 18.14 -11.80 11.62
N PRO A 138 18.76 -12.79 12.27
CA PRO A 138 19.11 -12.68 13.68
C PRO A 138 20.01 -11.49 13.96
N MET A 139 19.79 -10.81 15.08
CA MET A 139 20.57 -9.62 15.46
C MET A 139 22.08 -9.86 15.60
N ASP A 140 22.47 -11.07 15.94
CA ASP A 140 23.88 -11.44 16.07
C ASP A 140 24.65 -11.35 14.75
N SER A 141 23.95 -11.41 13.63
CA SER A 141 24.50 -11.26 12.29
C SER A 141 24.46 -9.82 11.76
N GLY A 142 23.89 -8.88 12.53
CA GLY A 142 23.58 -7.53 12.08
C GLY A 142 24.79 -6.72 11.61
N ASP A 143 25.89 -6.77 12.33
CA ASP A 143 27.10 -6.00 11.98
C ASP A 143 27.72 -6.46 10.65
N SER A 144 27.66 -7.75 10.35
CA SER A 144 28.14 -8.31 9.09
C SER A 144 27.23 -7.99 7.91
N PHE A 145 25.95 -7.65 8.16
CA PHE A 145 24.95 -7.37 7.13
C PHE A 145 24.86 -5.88 6.74
N VAL A 146 25.42 -4.98 7.56
CA VAL A 146 25.41 -3.53 7.30
C VAL A 146 25.94 -3.13 5.91
N PRO A 147 27.01 -3.73 5.36
CA PRO A 147 27.47 -3.42 4.01
C PRO A 147 26.42 -3.71 2.94
N TYR A 148 25.72 -4.84 3.07
CA TYR A 148 24.67 -5.26 2.13
C TYR A 148 23.47 -4.31 2.15
N LEU A 149 23.13 -3.78 3.32
CA LEU A 149 22.06 -2.79 3.46
C LEU A 149 22.35 -1.51 2.69
N LYS A 150 23.56 -0.98 2.86
CA LYS A 150 23.99 0.22 2.13
C LYS A 150 23.96 -0.02 0.62
N GLU A 151 24.30 -1.22 0.20
CA GLU A 151 24.26 -1.59 -1.20
C GLU A 151 22.82 -1.68 -1.72
N MET A 152 21.88 -2.30 -0.98
CA MET A 152 20.47 -2.34 -1.32
C MET A 152 19.85 -0.95 -1.42
N GLU A 153 20.15 -0.06 -0.45
CA GLU A 153 19.73 1.34 -0.49
C GLU A 153 20.31 2.08 -1.71
N SER A 154 21.57 1.82 -2.07
CA SER A 154 22.21 2.42 -3.24
C SER A 154 21.56 1.98 -4.55
N MET A 155 20.94 0.80 -4.58
CA MET A 155 20.16 0.30 -5.72
C MET A 155 18.75 0.91 -5.77
N GLY A 156 18.37 1.72 -4.78
CA GLY A 156 17.05 2.35 -4.71
C GLY A 156 15.97 1.46 -4.12
N LEU A 157 16.34 0.34 -3.48
CA LEU A 157 15.41 -0.55 -2.81
C LEU A 157 14.99 0.05 -1.47
N THR A 158 13.70 -0.03 -1.16
CA THR A 158 13.21 0.27 0.18
C THR A 158 13.42 -0.96 1.06
N VAL A 159 14.29 -0.85 2.06
CA VAL A 159 14.63 -1.97 2.95
C VAL A 159 13.81 -1.89 4.23
N HIS A 160 13.06 -2.93 4.51
CA HIS A 160 12.28 -3.10 5.73
C HIS A 160 12.93 -4.15 6.62
N PHE A 161 13.30 -3.75 7.83
CA PHE A 161 13.80 -4.67 8.84
C PHE A 161 12.67 -5.15 9.73
N ARG A 162 12.58 -6.46 9.90
CA ARG A 162 11.81 -7.04 10.98
C ARG A 162 12.70 -7.09 12.22
N LEU A 163 12.49 -6.15 13.15
CA LEU A 163 13.07 -6.26 14.47
C LEU A 163 12.20 -7.26 15.26
N PRO A 164 12.75 -8.37 15.77
CA PRO A 164 12.06 -9.16 16.76
C PRO A 164 11.90 -8.26 17.99
N LEU A 165 10.72 -7.63 18.11
CA LEU A 165 10.34 -7.01 19.36
C LEU A 165 10.30 -8.14 20.37
N LEU A 166 11.27 -8.15 21.27
CA LEU A 166 11.26 -8.99 22.45
C LEU A 166 9.84 -8.97 23.00
N ASP A 167 9.21 -10.13 23.05
CA ASP A 167 8.00 -10.34 23.80
C ASP A 167 8.33 -10.03 25.27
N LEU A 168 8.27 -8.76 25.63
CA LEU A 168 8.28 -8.28 26.98
C LEU A 168 6.91 -8.60 27.59
N SER A 169 6.59 -9.88 27.66
CA SER A 169 5.56 -10.37 28.57
C SER A 169 6.13 -10.31 29.98
N LEU A 170 5.93 -9.17 30.63
CA LEU A 170 5.98 -9.04 32.08
C LEU A 170 4.73 -9.63 32.70
#